data_e5477ba19c8bbcfeeabfa3a93ebffdd5
#
_entry.id   e5477ba19c8bbcfeeabfa3a93ebffdd5
#
_cell.length_a   1.000
_cell.length_b   1.000
_cell.length_c   1.000
_cell.angle_alpha   90.00
_cell.angle_beta   90.00
_cell.angle_gamma   90.00
#
_symmetry.space_group_name_H-M   'P 1'
#
loop_
_entity.id
_entity.type
_entity.pdbx_description
1 polymer ?
#
loop_
_entity_poly.entity_id
_entity_poly.type
_entity_poly.pdbx_seq_one_letter_code
_entity_poly.pdbx_strand_id
1 'polypeptide(L)'
;MSVHVTKRHLSRAQKLVDKSHSNGGLASVDPARFWADNYTALADPWSQTCPQVPLGIHMGAECAFDELSVKEEWYKLRHDEAYLLPLAQCYNDEAEEIVGRRLLNETPSNPELKWPEIKALHDIFEAENRWEDMSYWLMPSAHTPDELATLLDRVERRLENLRMFMLPPDWDQAKDRITALGGEVPSYRSQRGPVTFAMSIYGIENLIFLILDHPDLAVRFSDLIGRAMLERARILDEEGGYIEENAPPGFYWL
;
A
#
# COMPACT_ATOMS: atom_id res chain seq x y z
N MET A 1 11.49 -21.58 13.71
CA MET A 1 11.81 -21.69 15.16
C MET A 1 10.51 -21.83 15.94
N SER A 2 10.32 -22.90 16.70
CA SER A 2 9.16 -23.02 17.58
C SER A 2 9.44 -22.22 18.86
N VAL A 3 8.60 -21.25 19.16
CA VAL A 3 8.68 -20.46 20.39
C VAL A 3 8.32 -21.37 21.57
N HIS A 4 9.26 -21.61 22.47
CA HIS A 4 9.03 -22.45 23.64
C HIS A 4 8.32 -21.62 24.72
N VAL A 5 6.99 -21.74 24.83
CA VAL A 5 6.19 -21.09 25.87
C VAL A 5 6.46 -21.77 27.21
N THR A 6 7.04 -21.03 28.15
CA THR A 6 7.37 -21.57 29.51
C THR A 6 6.24 -21.30 30.49
N LYS A 7 6.22 -22.05 31.61
CA LYS A 7 5.28 -21.80 32.73
C LYS A 7 5.37 -20.36 33.25
N ARG A 8 6.55 -19.73 33.19
CA ARG A 8 6.74 -18.35 33.59
C ARG A 8 6.00 -17.38 32.63
N HIS A 9 6.01 -17.66 31.33
CA HIS A 9 5.27 -16.88 30.35
C HIS A 9 3.77 -16.97 30.59
N LEU A 10 3.24 -18.17 30.83
CA LEU A 10 1.82 -18.38 31.13
C LEU A 10 1.39 -17.67 32.42
N SER A 11 2.20 -17.78 33.50
CA SER A 11 1.90 -17.09 34.76
C SER A 11 1.91 -15.57 34.62
N ARG A 12 2.82 -15.02 33.82
CA ARG A 12 2.85 -13.58 33.54
C ARG A 12 1.65 -13.11 32.72
N ALA A 13 1.27 -13.87 31.70
CA ALA A 13 0.08 -13.60 30.93
C ALA A 13 -1.18 -13.63 31.79
N GLN A 14 -1.32 -14.65 32.67
CA GLN A 14 -2.47 -14.74 33.57
C GLN A 14 -2.57 -13.53 34.51
N LYS A 15 -1.45 -13.07 35.08
CA LYS A 15 -1.44 -11.86 35.92
C LYS A 15 -1.90 -10.61 35.17
N LEU A 16 -1.57 -10.48 33.89
CA LEU A 16 -2.03 -9.37 33.06
C LEU A 16 -3.53 -9.46 32.80
N VAL A 17 -4.04 -10.65 32.51
CA VAL A 17 -5.47 -10.91 32.35
C VAL A 17 -6.24 -10.57 33.63
N ASP A 18 -5.77 -11.08 34.79
CA ASP A 18 -6.39 -10.82 36.09
C ASP A 18 -6.42 -9.33 36.42
N LYS A 19 -5.31 -8.59 36.11
CA LYS A 19 -5.25 -7.14 36.28
C LYS A 19 -6.20 -6.40 35.36
N SER A 20 -6.32 -6.82 34.09
CA SER A 20 -7.28 -6.26 33.14
C SER A 20 -8.72 -6.46 33.64
N HIS A 21 -9.06 -7.67 34.10
CA HIS A 21 -10.39 -7.95 34.66
C HIS A 21 -10.71 -7.07 35.88
N SER A 22 -9.74 -6.84 36.76
CA SER A 22 -9.91 -5.99 37.96
C SER A 22 -10.12 -4.50 37.61
N ASN A 23 -9.71 -4.07 36.40
CA ASN A 23 -9.88 -2.71 35.89
C ASN A 23 -11.07 -2.57 34.89
N GLY A 24 -12.04 -3.47 34.93
CA GLY A 24 -13.18 -3.45 34.02
C GLY A 24 -12.85 -3.75 32.56
N GLY A 25 -11.78 -4.53 32.33
CA GLY A 25 -11.29 -4.89 30.99
C GLY A 25 -10.19 -3.97 30.47
N LEU A 26 -9.85 -2.91 31.19
CA LEU A 26 -8.81 -1.96 30.77
C LEU A 26 -7.45 -2.33 31.38
N ALA A 27 -6.42 -2.47 30.53
CA ALA A 27 -5.04 -2.58 30.99
C ALA A 27 -4.52 -1.18 31.37
N SER A 28 -3.84 -1.08 32.54
CA SER A 28 -3.11 0.12 32.88
C SER A 28 -1.85 0.21 31.98
N VAL A 29 -1.82 1.15 31.08
CA VAL A 29 -0.72 1.40 30.16
C VAL A 29 -0.08 2.75 30.51
N ASP A 30 1.25 2.79 30.48
CA ASP A 30 2.02 4.04 30.46
C ASP A 30 2.38 4.31 28.98
N PRO A 31 1.68 5.21 28.28
CA PRO A 31 1.92 5.46 26.86
C PRO A 31 3.32 5.95 26.57
N ALA A 32 3.89 6.82 27.43
CA ALA A 32 5.22 7.36 27.21
C ALA A 32 6.29 6.27 27.26
N ARG A 33 6.20 5.39 28.26
CA ARG A 33 7.08 4.23 28.38
C ARG A 33 6.88 3.25 27.24
N PHE A 34 5.62 2.96 26.86
CA PHE A 34 5.30 2.07 25.75
C PHE A 34 5.99 2.53 24.46
N TRP A 35 5.87 3.82 24.13
CA TRP A 35 6.48 4.34 22.91
C TRP A 35 8.00 4.38 22.97
N ALA A 36 8.61 4.71 24.13
CA ALA A 36 10.06 4.65 24.30
C ALA A 36 10.61 3.23 24.11
N ASP A 37 9.95 2.24 24.73
CA ASP A 37 10.31 0.84 24.59
C ASP A 37 10.12 0.35 23.14
N ASN A 38 9.07 0.84 22.45
CA ASN A 38 8.81 0.52 21.05
C ASN A 38 9.87 1.09 20.10
N TYR A 39 10.33 2.33 20.33
CA TYR A 39 11.42 2.90 19.53
C TYR A 39 12.72 2.10 19.71
N THR A 40 13.02 1.67 20.93
CA THR A 40 14.18 0.81 21.19
C THR A 40 14.06 -0.52 20.43
N ALA A 41 12.88 -1.13 20.46
CA ALA A 41 12.62 -2.39 19.75
C ALA A 41 12.66 -2.25 18.22
N LEU A 42 12.22 -1.10 17.67
CA LEU A 42 12.31 -0.83 16.23
C LEU A 42 13.74 -0.60 15.76
N ALA A 43 14.60 0.03 16.61
CA ALA A 43 16.00 0.27 16.29
C ALA A 43 16.82 -1.05 16.19
N ASP A 44 16.49 -2.04 17.05
CA ASP A 44 17.13 -3.35 17.04
C ASP A 44 16.12 -4.47 17.36
N PRO A 45 15.28 -4.84 16.40
CA PRO A 45 14.18 -5.80 16.62
C PRO A 45 14.64 -7.22 16.95
N TRP A 46 15.91 -7.53 16.69
CA TRP A 46 16.50 -8.85 16.93
C TRP A 46 17.36 -8.89 18.19
N SER A 47 17.51 -7.78 18.88
CA SER A 47 18.25 -7.71 20.14
C SER A 47 17.59 -8.53 21.23
N GLN A 48 18.38 -9.28 22.00
CA GLN A 48 17.88 -9.99 23.19
C GLN A 48 17.54 -9.05 24.35
N THR A 49 17.93 -7.78 24.26
CA THR A 49 17.66 -6.73 25.25
C THR A 49 16.43 -5.89 24.92
N CYS A 50 15.75 -6.20 23.79
CA CYS A 50 14.52 -5.49 23.41
C CYS A 50 13.46 -5.64 24.50
N PRO A 51 12.90 -4.53 25.01
CA PRO A 51 11.92 -4.56 26.09
C PRO A 51 10.56 -5.09 25.64
N GLN A 52 10.26 -4.98 24.36
CA GLN A 52 8.99 -5.46 23.75
C GLN A 52 9.18 -5.82 22.29
N VAL A 53 8.16 -6.46 21.71
CA VAL A 53 8.07 -6.69 20.26
C VAL A 53 7.84 -5.33 19.57
N PRO A 54 8.59 -4.98 18.51
CA PRO A 54 8.36 -3.74 17.78
C PRO A 54 6.98 -3.75 17.13
N LEU A 55 6.24 -2.67 17.31
CA LEU A 55 4.92 -2.48 16.74
C LEU A 55 4.92 -1.29 15.79
N GLY A 56 4.63 -1.55 14.52
CA GLY A 56 4.27 -0.52 13.57
C GLY A 56 2.76 -0.30 13.62
N ILE A 57 2.32 0.76 14.31
CA ILE A 57 0.91 1.14 14.33
C ILE A 57 0.68 2.07 13.13
N HIS A 58 -0.09 1.57 12.18
CA HIS A 58 -0.59 2.36 11.06
C HIS A 58 -2.11 2.34 11.10
N MET A 59 -2.70 3.52 11.28
CA MET A 59 -4.16 3.68 11.28
C MET A 59 -4.59 4.22 9.93
N GLY A 60 -5.60 3.59 9.34
CA GLY A 60 -6.29 4.16 8.20
C GLY A 60 -7.21 5.30 8.66
N ALA A 61 -7.35 6.34 7.84
CA ALA A 61 -8.20 7.49 8.16
C ALA A 61 -9.68 7.12 8.35
N GLU A 62 -10.11 5.97 7.83
CA GLU A 62 -11.45 5.41 8.01
C GLU A 62 -11.79 5.10 9.47
N CYS A 63 -10.80 4.85 10.32
CA CYS A 63 -11.03 4.65 11.75
C CYS A 63 -11.71 5.86 12.41
N ALA A 64 -11.53 7.05 11.84
CA ALA A 64 -12.16 8.26 12.34
C ALA A 64 -13.71 8.25 12.21
N PHE A 65 -14.28 7.45 11.30
CA PHE A 65 -15.73 7.36 11.18
C PHE A 65 -16.37 6.74 12.42
N ASP A 66 -15.82 5.64 12.90
CA ASP A 66 -16.32 4.92 14.07
C ASP A 66 -16.05 5.71 15.36
N GLU A 67 -14.81 6.14 15.58
CA GLU A 67 -14.39 6.82 16.81
C GLU A 67 -15.13 8.14 17.00
N LEU A 68 -15.28 8.94 15.95
CA LEU A 68 -15.97 10.24 16.02
C LEU A 68 -17.47 10.13 15.78
N SER A 69 -18.00 8.93 15.53
CA SER A 69 -19.42 8.69 15.21
C SER A 69 -19.94 9.59 14.09
N VAL A 70 -19.15 9.81 13.06
CA VAL A 70 -19.51 10.61 11.89
C VAL A 70 -19.95 9.74 10.72
N LYS A 71 -20.73 10.33 9.80
CA LYS A 71 -21.18 9.63 8.60
C LYS A 71 -19.99 9.23 7.73
N GLU A 72 -19.99 7.98 7.26
CA GLU A 72 -19.01 7.45 6.33
C GLU A 72 -19.12 8.12 4.95
N GLU A 73 -18.14 8.92 4.60
CA GLU A 73 -18.03 9.60 3.30
C GLU A 73 -16.73 9.15 2.62
N TRP A 74 -16.68 7.87 2.22
CA TRP A 74 -15.48 7.19 1.71
C TRP A 74 -14.82 7.89 0.53
N TYR A 75 -15.61 8.43 -0.39
CA TYR A 75 -15.07 9.16 -1.53
C TYR A 75 -14.36 10.45 -1.08
N LYS A 76 -14.97 11.21 -0.18
CA LYS A 76 -14.39 12.45 0.34
C LYS A 76 -13.14 12.15 1.16
N LEU A 77 -13.17 11.09 1.98
CA LEU A 77 -12.02 10.69 2.78
C LEU A 77 -10.76 10.49 1.92
N ARG A 78 -10.92 10.01 0.69
CA ARG A 78 -9.80 9.71 -0.21
C ARG A 78 -9.44 10.81 -1.19
N HIS A 79 -10.37 11.75 -1.48
CA HIS A 79 -10.20 12.70 -2.59
C HIS A 79 -10.40 14.16 -2.17
N ASP A 80 -10.85 14.42 -0.94
CA ASP A 80 -11.13 15.76 -0.45
C ASP A 80 -10.31 16.05 0.80
N GLU A 81 -9.18 16.71 0.62
CA GLU A 81 -8.29 17.08 1.72
C GLU A 81 -8.96 18.07 2.70
N ALA A 82 -9.87 18.93 2.23
CA ALA A 82 -10.62 19.84 3.07
C ALA A 82 -11.61 19.10 4.00
N TYR A 83 -12.04 17.91 3.60
CA TYR A 83 -12.82 17.00 4.47
C TYR A 83 -11.91 16.18 5.38
N LEU A 84 -10.81 15.63 4.84
CA LEU A 84 -9.93 14.72 5.56
C LEU A 84 -9.19 15.38 6.73
N LEU A 85 -8.61 16.57 6.52
CA LEU A 85 -7.73 17.19 7.53
C LEU A 85 -8.44 17.52 8.84
N PRO A 86 -9.64 18.18 8.87
CA PRO A 86 -10.36 18.40 10.11
C PRO A 86 -10.76 17.09 10.81
N LEU A 87 -11.13 16.05 10.05
CA LEU A 87 -11.47 14.75 10.60
C LEU A 87 -10.25 14.10 11.26
N ALA A 88 -9.08 14.15 10.60
CA ALA A 88 -7.83 13.65 11.15
C ALA A 88 -7.40 14.40 12.42
N GLN A 89 -7.60 15.71 12.47
CA GLN A 89 -7.33 16.53 13.67
C GLN A 89 -8.18 16.08 14.85
N CYS A 90 -9.51 15.99 14.67
CA CYS A 90 -10.42 15.55 15.73
C CYS A 90 -10.05 14.13 16.23
N TYR A 91 -9.78 13.20 15.33
CA TYR A 91 -9.34 11.86 15.70
C TYR A 91 -8.04 11.86 16.49
N ASN A 92 -7.06 12.65 16.07
CA ASN A 92 -5.77 12.72 16.71
C ASN A 92 -5.82 13.38 18.09
N ASP A 93 -6.73 14.33 18.31
CA ASP A 93 -6.93 14.95 19.64
C ASP A 93 -7.38 13.88 20.64
N GLU A 94 -8.33 13.02 20.28
CA GLU A 94 -8.75 11.89 21.11
C GLU A 94 -7.64 10.81 21.24
N ALA A 95 -6.99 10.46 20.14
CA ALA A 95 -5.91 9.47 20.15
C ALA A 95 -4.73 9.90 21.05
N GLU A 96 -4.37 11.18 21.05
CA GLU A 96 -3.30 11.71 21.88
C GLU A 96 -3.62 11.57 23.37
N GLU A 97 -4.87 11.76 23.78
CA GLU A 97 -5.31 11.56 25.16
C GLU A 97 -5.29 10.07 25.58
N ILE A 98 -5.61 9.14 24.65
CA ILE A 98 -5.74 7.72 24.96
C ILE A 98 -4.40 6.99 24.85
N VAL A 99 -3.69 7.21 23.73
CA VAL A 99 -2.45 6.47 23.40
C VAL A 99 -1.18 7.33 23.46
N GLY A 100 -1.30 8.61 23.80
CA GLY A 100 -0.18 9.54 23.97
C GLY A 100 0.50 9.93 22.66
N ARG A 101 -0.17 9.83 21.52
CA ARG A 101 0.40 10.09 20.20
C ARG A 101 -0.64 10.40 19.15
N ARG A 102 -0.36 11.33 18.25
CA ARG A 102 -1.12 11.58 17.03
C ARG A 102 -0.81 10.49 16.00
N LEU A 103 -1.81 9.92 15.37
CA LEU A 103 -1.69 8.72 14.52
C LEU A 103 -1.94 8.99 13.04
N LEU A 104 -2.78 9.97 12.69
CA LEU A 104 -3.10 10.34 11.32
C LEU A 104 -2.29 11.56 10.86
N ASN A 105 -2.06 11.65 9.56
CA ASN A 105 -1.42 12.83 8.98
C ASN A 105 -2.37 14.03 8.95
N GLU A 106 -1.94 15.17 9.46
CA GLU A 106 -2.66 16.44 9.49
C GLU A 106 -2.01 17.52 8.61
N THR A 107 -0.91 17.17 7.94
CA THR A 107 -0.18 18.13 7.13
C THR A 107 -0.83 18.27 5.77
N PRO A 108 -1.27 19.47 5.36
CA PRO A 108 -1.78 19.70 4.03
C PRO A 108 -0.75 19.33 2.95
N SER A 109 -1.23 18.81 1.84
CA SER A 109 -0.37 18.56 0.68
C SER A 109 0.17 19.87 0.12
N ASN A 110 1.46 19.89 -0.26
CA ASN A 110 2.03 21.03 -0.97
C ASN A 110 1.80 20.86 -2.46
N PRO A 111 0.98 21.72 -3.11
CA PRO A 111 0.70 21.61 -4.55
C PRO A 111 1.95 21.72 -5.44
N GLU A 112 2.99 22.44 -4.98
CA GLU A 112 4.24 22.59 -5.72
C GLU A 112 5.06 21.30 -5.77
N LEU A 113 4.87 20.41 -4.78
CA LEU A 113 5.50 19.09 -4.71
C LEU A 113 4.63 17.98 -5.30
N LYS A 114 3.49 18.33 -5.91
CA LYS A 114 2.62 17.33 -6.53
C LYS A 114 3.27 16.81 -7.81
N TRP A 115 3.53 15.51 -7.79
CA TRP A 115 4.05 14.78 -8.95
C TRP A 115 2.98 14.63 -10.04
N PRO A 116 3.38 14.68 -11.31
CA PRO A 116 2.51 14.34 -12.41
C PRO A 116 1.99 12.90 -12.28
N GLU A 117 0.80 12.66 -12.79
CA GLU A 117 0.24 11.33 -12.82
C GLU A 117 0.99 10.45 -13.82
N ILE A 118 1.42 9.28 -13.37
CA ILE A 118 2.03 8.25 -14.21
C ILE A 118 1.04 7.13 -14.45
N LYS A 119 1.13 6.50 -15.62
CA LYS A 119 0.26 5.36 -15.91
C LYS A 119 0.64 4.15 -15.07
N ALA A 120 -0.38 3.50 -14.54
CA ALA A 120 -0.25 2.32 -13.70
C ALA A 120 -0.21 1.04 -14.55
N LEU A 121 -0.02 -0.11 -13.89
CA LEU A 121 -0.02 -1.41 -14.55
C LEU A 121 -1.33 -1.69 -15.31
N HIS A 122 -2.46 -1.27 -14.75
CA HIS A 122 -3.77 -1.47 -15.39
C HIS A 122 -3.93 -0.69 -16.69
N ASP A 123 -3.31 0.49 -16.81
CA ASP A 123 -3.32 1.26 -18.06
C ASP A 123 -2.60 0.54 -19.20
N ILE A 124 -1.54 -0.22 -18.88
CA ILE A 124 -0.81 -1.04 -19.85
C ILE A 124 -1.76 -2.07 -20.48
N PHE A 125 -2.68 -2.62 -19.67
CA PHE A 125 -3.66 -3.63 -20.06
C PHE A 125 -5.05 -3.04 -20.35
N GLU A 126 -5.17 -1.73 -20.53
CA GLU A 126 -6.42 -1.03 -20.89
C GLU A 126 -7.58 -1.25 -19.90
N ALA A 127 -7.29 -1.56 -18.67
CA ALA A 127 -8.31 -1.78 -17.68
C ALA A 127 -8.68 -0.46 -16.98
N GLU A 128 -9.97 -0.27 -16.74
CA GLU A 128 -10.49 0.89 -16.04
C GLU A 128 -10.46 0.66 -14.53
N ASN A 129 -9.93 1.63 -13.80
CA ASN A 129 -9.99 1.63 -12.33
C ASN A 129 -11.17 2.47 -11.89
N ARG A 130 -12.29 1.83 -11.55
CA ARG A 130 -13.57 2.47 -11.23
C ARG A 130 -13.79 2.54 -9.73
N TRP A 131 -14.18 3.72 -9.26
CA TRP A 131 -14.64 3.87 -7.88
C TRP A 131 -16.04 3.29 -7.71
N GLU A 132 -16.21 2.36 -6.76
CA GLU A 132 -17.50 1.79 -6.36
C GLU A 132 -17.53 1.70 -4.82
N ASP A 133 -18.58 2.22 -4.23
CA ASP A 133 -18.83 2.25 -2.78
C ASP A 133 -17.68 2.85 -1.97
N MET A 134 -16.78 2.01 -1.48
CA MET A 134 -15.69 2.39 -0.57
C MET A 134 -14.30 2.28 -1.19
N SER A 135 -14.17 1.80 -2.43
CA SER A 135 -12.87 1.43 -3.01
C SER A 135 -12.85 1.54 -4.52
N TYR A 136 -11.63 1.48 -5.06
CA TYR A 136 -11.42 1.31 -6.50
C TYR A 136 -11.44 -0.16 -6.90
N TRP A 137 -12.21 -0.46 -7.94
CA TRP A 137 -12.30 -1.77 -8.57
C TRP A 137 -11.73 -1.73 -9.96
N LEU A 138 -10.88 -2.69 -10.25
CA LEU A 138 -10.31 -2.84 -11.58
C LEU A 138 -11.29 -3.66 -12.44
N MET A 139 -11.81 -3.02 -13.49
CA MET A 139 -12.75 -3.61 -14.41
C MET A 139 -12.04 -4.45 -15.48
N PRO A 140 -12.58 -5.62 -15.87
CA PRO A 140 -12.00 -6.42 -16.94
C PRO A 140 -11.86 -5.66 -18.25
N SER A 141 -10.76 -5.86 -18.95
CA SER A 141 -10.49 -5.28 -20.28
C SER A 141 -10.61 -6.28 -21.44
N ALA A 142 -10.83 -7.55 -21.13
CA ALA A 142 -11.15 -8.59 -22.09
C ALA A 142 -12.08 -9.64 -21.46
N HIS A 143 -12.99 -10.20 -22.26
CA HIS A 143 -14.01 -11.15 -21.82
C HIS A 143 -13.99 -12.46 -22.60
N THR A 144 -13.32 -12.51 -23.75
CA THR A 144 -13.18 -13.68 -24.61
C THR A 144 -11.71 -13.93 -24.95
N PRO A 145 -11.32 -15.16 -25.35
CA PRO A 145 -9.95 -15.44 -25.77
C PRO A 145 -9.47 -14.56 -26.94
N ASP A 146 -10.33 -14.25 -27.89
CA ASP A 146 -9.98 -13.39 -29.05
C ASP A 146 -9.77 -11.93 -28.63
N GLU A 147 -10.61 -11.41 -27.74
CA GLU A 147 -10.39 -10.08 -27.14
C GLU A 147 -9.09 -10.04 -26.36
N LEU A 148 -8.81 -11.06 -25.57
CA LEU A 148 -7.57 -11.16 -24.81
C LEU A 148 -6.37 -11.20 -25.77
N ALA A 149 -6.36 -12.04 -26.78
CA ALA A 149 -5.27 -12.11 -27.75
C ALA A 149 -5.01 -10.74 -28.41
N THR A 150 -6.07 -10.06 -28.81
CA THR A 150 -6.00 -8.71 -29.39
C THR A 150 -5.47 -7.67 -28.39
N LEU A 151 -5.85 -7.76 -27.13
CA LEU A 151 -5.31 -6.93 -26.06
C LEU A 151 -3.81 -7.17 -25.89
N LEU A 152 -3.39 -8.44 -25.84
CA LEU A 152 -1.99 -8.80 -25.65
C LEU A 152 -1.09 -8.30 -26.80
N ASP A 153 -1.57 -8.26 -28.04
CA ASP A 153 -0.85 -7.65 -29.16
C ASP A 153 -0.60 -6.14 -28.93
N ARG A 154 -1.54 -5.45 -28.29
CA ARG A 154 -1.37 -4.04 -27.95
C ARG A 154 -0.44 -3.85 -26.75
N VAL A 155 -0.52 -4.75 -25.76
CA VAL A 155 0.38 -4.75 -24.60
C VAL A 155 1.83 -4.94 -25.05
N GLU A 156 2.12 -5.92 -25.92
CA GLU A 156 3.48 -6.13 -26.46
C GLU A 156 4.05 -4.87 -27.10
N ARG A 157 3.27 -4.20 -27.94
CA ARG A 157 3.71 -2.94 -28.57
C ARG A 157 3.98 -1.83 -27.57
N ARG A 158 3.21 -1.75 -26.46
CA ARG A 158 3.47 -0.76 -25.39
C ARG A 158 4.75 -1.07 -24.63
N LEU A 159 5.05 -2.35 -24.42
CA LEU A 159 6.28 -2.76 -23.74
C LEU A 159 7.54 -2.41 -24.53
N GLU A 160 7.48 -2.26 -25.85
CA GLU A 160 8.63 -1.81 -26.66
C GLU A 160 9.09 -0.39 -26.29
N ASN A 161 8.19 0.48 -25.82
CA ASN A 161 8.47 1.85 -25.42
C ASN A 161 7.75 2.22 -24.12
N LEU A 162 7.86 1.35 -23.11
CA LEU A 162 7.05 1.45 -21.90
C LEU A 162 7.28 2.76 -21.12
N ARG A 163 8.54 3.23 -21.03
CA ARG A 163 8.85 4.51 -20.37
C ARG A 163 8.05 5.67 -20.98
N MET A 164 8.03 5.76 -22.31
CA MET A 164 7.32 6.82 -23.03
C MET A 164 5.80 6.68 -22.92
N PHE A 165 5.28 5.46 -22.75
CA PHE A 165 3.86 5.20 -22.49
C PHE A 165 3.46 5.61 -21.08
N MET A 166 4.30 5.33 -20.09
CA MET A 166 3.97 5.49 -18.67
C MET A 166 4.14 6.93 -18.17
N LEU A 167 5.24 7.58 -18.55
CA LEU A 167 5.59 8.89 -18.04
C LEU A 167 4.97 10.00 -18.91
N PRO A 168 4.44 11.07 -18.31
CA PRO A 168 3.91 12.20 -19.07
C PRO A 168 5.05 12.94 -19.81
N PRO A 169 4.75 13.66 -20.88
CA PRO A 169 5.77 14.34 -21.71
C PRO A 169 6.62 15.37 -20.96
N ASP A 170 6.08 15.95 -19.88
CA ASP A 170 6.74 16.94 -19.03
C ASP A 170 7.40 16.33 -17.78
N TRP A 171 7.52 15.01 -17.72
CA TRP A 171 8.05 14.29 -16.55
C TRP A 171 9.43 14.80 -16.10
N ASP A 172 10.38 14.91 -17.03
CA ASP A 172 11.75 15.32 -16.69
C ASP A 172 11.78 16.76 -16.14
N GLN A 173 10.98 17.68 -16.71
CA GLN A 173 10.85 19.06 -16.21
C GLN A 173 10.21 19.12 -14.83
N ALA A 174 9.16 18.31 -14.61
CA ALA A 174 8.50 18.23 -13.31
C ALA A 174 9.44 17.64 -12.26
N LYS A 175 10.19 16.59 -12.61
CA LYS A 175 11.20 15.96 -11.75
C LYS A 175 12.27 16.98 -11.32
N ASP A 176 12.87 17.72 -12.26
CA ASP A 176 13.88 18.73 -11.96
C ASP A 176 13.33 19.82 -11.03
N ARG A 177 12.13 20.31 -11.29
CA ARG A 177 11.48 21.34 -10.46
C ARG A 177 11.19 20.84 -9.05
N ILE A 178 10.57 19.66 -8.91
CA ILE A 178 10.14 19.14 -7.63
C ILE A 178 11.34 18.73 -6.77
N THR A 179 12.36 18.12 -7.38
CA THR A 179 13.59 17.76 -6.65
C THR A 179 14.39 18.99 -6.21
N ALA A 180 14.40 20.07 -7.00
CA ALA A 180 14.99 21.33 -6.59
C ALA A 180 14.29 21.96 -5.36
N LEU A 181 13.01 21.64 -5.14
CA LEU A 181 12.24 22.03 -3.96
C LEU A 181 12.38 21.03 -2.78
N GLY A 182 13.23 20.01 -2.91
CA GLY A 182 13.45 18.99 -1.89
C GLY A 182 12.46 17.83 -1.93
N GLY A 183 11.64 17.72 -2.97
CA GLY A 183 10.77 16.56 -3.18
C GLY A 183 11.55 15.37 -3.73
N GLU A 184 11.19 14.16 -3.28
CA GLU A 184 11.75 12.91 -3.77
C GLU A 184 10.80 12.23 -4.75
N VAL A 185 11.35 11.53 -5.75
CA VAL A 185 10.53 10.72 -6.67
C VAL A 185 9.86 9.60 -5.89
N PRO A 186 8.53 9.49 -5.91
CA PRO A 186 7.85 8.39 -5.22
C PRO A 186 8.24 7.03 -5.78
N SER A 187 8.25 6.00 -4.95
CA SER A 187 8.63 4.65 -5.36
C SER A 187 7.68 4.03 -6.40
N TYR A 188 6.38 4.39 -6.35
CA TYR A 188 5.32 3.91 -7.26
C TYR A 188 5.23 2.38 -7.44
N ARG A 189 5.91 1.59 -6.61
CA ARG A 189 5.98 0.14 -6.75
C ARG A 189 4.72 -0.61 -6.33
N SER A 190 3.79 0.06 -5.65
CA SER A 190 2.54 -0.57 -5.23
C SER A 190 1.76 -1.07 -6.45
N GLN A 191 1.48 -2.37 -6.48
CA GLN A 191 0.69 -3.00 -7.52
C GLN A 191 0.09 -4.32 -7.02
N ARG A 192 -0.93 -4.82 -7.70
CA ARG A 192 -1.51 -6.13 -7.40
C ARG A 192 -0.52 -7.23 -7.77
N GLY A 193 -0.56 -8.35 -7.04
CA GLY A 193 0.19 -9.55 -7.43
C GLY A 193 -0.28 -10.09 -8.80
N PRO A 194 0.56 -10.84 -9.54
CA PRO A 194 0.32 -11.20 -10.93
C PRO A 194 -0.98 -12.00 -11.12
N VAL A 195 -1.27 -12.95 -10.25
CA VAL A 195 -2.49 -13.77 -10.33
C VAL A 195 -3.74 -12.92 -10.05
N THR A 196 -3.71 -12.09 -9.01
CA THR A 196 -4.81 -11.16 -8.69
C THR A 196 -5.04 -10.18 -9.83
N PHE A 197 -3.96 -9.72 -10.45
CA PHE A 197 -4.04 -8.83 -11.60
C PHE A 197 -4.66 -9.52 -12.82
N ALA A 198 -4.23 -10.75 -13.16
CA ALA A 198 -4.81 -11.54 -14.23
C ALA A 198 -6.33 -11.77 -14.04
N MET A 199 -6.73 -12.10 -12.80
CA MET A 199 -8.15 -12.24 -12.44
C MET A 199 -8.93 -10.94 -12.65
N SER A 200 -8.32 -9.79 -12.35
CA SER A 200 -8.97 -8.48 -12.54
C SER A 200 -9.11 -8.11 -14.02
N ILE A 201 -8.12 -8.45 -14.86
CA ILE A 201 -8.11 -8.12 -16.30
C ILE A 201 -9.06 -8.99 -17.11
N TYR A 202 -9.19 -10.28 -16.75
CA TYR A 202 -9.89 -11.25 -17.58
C TYR A 202 -11.10 -11.93 -16.89
N GLY A 203 -11.23 -11.77 -15.58
CA GLY A 203 -12.23 -12.48 -14.78
C GLY A 203 -11.74 -13.84 -14.30
N ILE A 204 -12.18 -14.24 -13.10
CA ILE A 204 -11.70 -15.49 -12.48
C ILE A 204 -12.13 -16.74 -13.24
N GLU A 205 -13.39 -16.82 -13.64
CA GLU A 205 -13.94 -17.96 -14.38
C GLU A 205 -13.28 -18.08 -15.76
N ASN A 206 -13.19 -16.98 -16.49
CA ASN A 206 -12.54 -16.92 -17.80
C ASN A 206 -11.07 -17.35 -17.72
N LEU A 207 -10.35 -16.96 -16.66
CA LEU A 207 -8.95 -17.36 -16.46
C LEU A 207 -8.80 -18.87 -16.25
N ILE A 208 -9.72 -19.51 -15.52
CA ILE A 208 -9.72 -20.95 -15.32
C ILE A 208 -9.93 -21.68 -16.66
N PHE A 209 -10.93 -21.27 -17.43
CA PHE A 209 -11.18 -21.87 -18.76
C PHE A 209 -10.06 -21.57 -19.75
N LEU A 210 -9.45 -20.38 -19.69
CA LEU A 210 -8.29 -20.05 -20.52
C LEU A 210 -7.13 -21.03 -20.31
N ILE A 211 -6.83 -21.37 -19.04
CA ILE A 211 -5.76 -22.31 -18.70
C ILE A 211 -6.05 -23.71 -19.23
N LEU A 212 -7.31 -24.13 -19.22
CA LEU A 212 -7.72 -25.46 -19.65
C LEU A 212 -7.85 -25.59 -21.18
N ASP A 213 -8.47 -24.60 -21.82
CA ASP A 213 -8.87 -24.68 -23.22
C ASP A 213 -7.89 -23.98 -24.17
N HIS A 214 -7.14 -22.98 -23.68
CA HIS A 214 -6.21 -22.18 -24.45
C HIS A 214 -4.86 -21.99 -23.73
N PRO A 215 -4.13 -23.07 -23.37
CA PRO A 215 -2.94 -23.01 -22.53
C PRO A 215 -1.83 -22.11 -23.10
N ASP A 216 -1.64 -22.08 -24.41
CA ASP A 216 -0.62 -21.21 -25.03
C ASP A 216 -0.94 -19.72 -24.83
N LEU A 217 -2.21 -19.35 -24.94
CA LEU A 217 -2.66 -17.98 -24.69
C LEU A 217 -2.55 -17.62 -23.19
N ALA A 218 -2.82 -18.59 -22.31
CA ALA A 218 -2.63 -18.41 -20.86
C ALA A 218 -1.17 -18.17 -20.50
N VAL A 219 -0.24 -18.92 -21.09
CA VAL A 219 1.21 -18.71 -20.91
C VAL A 219 1.62 -17.34 -21.43
N ARG A 220 1.21 -16.96 -22.64
CA ARG A 220 1.48 -15.63 -23.20
C ARG A 220 0.98 -14.50 -22.29
N PHE A 221 -0.23 -14.64 -21.74
CA PHE A 221 -0.83 -13.68 -20.82
C PHE A 221 0.00 -13.54 -19.55
N SER A 222 0.38 -14.66 -18.94
CA SER A 222 1.24 -14.69 -17.73
C SER A 222 2.59 -14.04 -17.98
N ASP A 223 3.25 -14.37 -19.10
CA ASP A 223 4.56 -13.82 -19.45
C ASP A 223 4.50 -12.31 -19.67
N LEU A 224 3.45 -11.81 -20.33
CA LEU A 224 3.29 -10.38 -20.54
C LEU A 224 2.99 -9.61 -19.25
N ILE A 225 2.22 -10.20 -18.31
CA ILE A 225 2.03 -9.62 -16.98
C ILE A 225 3.38 -9.54 -16.27
N GLY A 226 4.15 -10.63 -16.23
CA GLY A 226 5.46 -10.67 -15.60
C GLY A 226 6.42 -9.63 -16.18
N ARG A 227 6.53 -9.57 -17.51
CA ARG A 227 7.35 -8.57 -18.23
C ARG A 227 6.92 -7.14 -17.92
N ALA A 228 5.61 -6.86 -17.97
CA ALA A 228 5.08 -5.53 -17.67
C ALA A 228 5.40 -5.09 -16.23
N MET A 229 5.25 -6.00 -15.26
CA MET A 229 5.55 -5.73 -13.86
C MET A 229 7.04 -5.42 -13.65
N LEU A 230 7.91 -6.26 -14.19
CA LEU A 230 9.37 -6.12 -14.04
C LEU A 230 9.88 -4.85 -14.74
N GLU A 231 9.47 -4.63 -15.98
CA GLU A 231 9.91 -3.46 -16.74
C GLU A 231 9.39 -2.15 -16.15
N ARG A 232 8.12 -2.15 -15.70
CA ARG A 232 7.57 -1.00 -14.95
C ARG A 232 8.38 -0.72 -13.69
N ALA A 233 8.68 -1.75 -12.89
CA ALA A 233 9.47 -1.59 -11.67
C ALA A 233 10.86 -1.03 -11.98
N ARG A 234 11.54 -1.57 -12.99
CA ARG A 234 12.87 -1.10 -13.43
C ARG A 234 12.85 0.38 -13.83
N ILE A 235 11.89 0.79 -14.65
CA ILE A 235 11.76 2.20 -15.06
C ILE A 235 11.55 3.11 -13.84
N LEU A 236 10.68 2.74 -12.92
CA LEU A 236 10.38 3.56 -11.75
C LEU A 236 11.54 3.64 -10.77
N ASP A 237 12.30 2.56 -10.61
CA ASP A 237 13.52 2.56 -9.81
C ASP A 237 14.60 3.44 -10.41
N GLU A 238 14.79 3.40 -11.74
CA GLU A 238 15.71 4.27 -12.44
C GLU A 238 15.33 5.75 -12.28
N GLU A 239 14.04 6.08 -12.42
CA GLU A 239 13.55 7.45 -12.23
C GLU A 239 13.73 7.95 -10.80
N GLY A 240 13.52 7.10 -9.81
CA GLY A 240 13.70 7.40 -8.40
C GLY A 240 15.15 7.33 -7.91
N GLY A 241 16.07 6.81 -8.71
CA GLY A 241 17.43 6.53 -8.30
C GLY A 241 17.50 5.47 -7.18
N TYR A 242 16.50 4.59 -7.11
CA TYR A 242 16.45 3.54 -6.09
C TYR A 242 17.35 2.38 -6.47
N ILE A 243 18.21 2.02 -5.52
CA ILE A 243 19.06 0.82 -5.55
C ILE A 243 18.88 0.08 -4.21
N GLU A 244 19.43 -1.12 -4.08
CA GLU A 244 19.23 -1.95 -2.89
C GLU A 244 19.58 -1.24 -1.57
N GLU A 245 20.64 -0.43 -1.57
CA GLU A 245 21.13 0.25 -0.38
C GLU A 245 20.29 1.45 0.06
N ASN A 246 19.54 2.07 -0.85
CA ASN A 246 18.73 3.26 -0.55
C ASN A 246 17.23 3.05 -0.75
N ALA A 247 16.80 1.81 -0.97
CA ALA A 247 15.39 1.51 -1.14
C ALA A 247 14.57 1.87 0.12
N PRO A 248 13.37 2.46 -0.03
CA PRO A 248 12.52 2.78 1.10
C PRO A 248 12.19 1.56 1.95
N PRO A 249 11.97 1.70 3.26
CA PRO A 249 11.52 0.61 4.13
C PRO A 249 10.27 -0.09 3.57
N GLY A 250 10.25 -1.42 3.57
CA GLY A 250 9.17 -2.22 2.99
C GLY A 250 9.26 -2.45 1.47
N PHE A 251 10.34 -2.02 0.86
CA PHE A 251 10.64 -2.26 -0.54
C PHE A 251 11.26 -3.64 -0.70
N TYR A 252 10.62 -4.51 -1.47
CA TYR A 252 11.15 -5.85 -1.74
C TYR A 252 11.64 -5.92 -3.18
N TRP A 253 12.87 -6.37 -3.35
CA TRP A 253 13.43 -6.75 -4.65
C TRP A 253 12.88 -8.13 -5.02
N LEU A 254 12.28 -8.24 -6.19
CA LEU A 254 11.79 -9.50 -6.72
C LEU A 254 12.87 -10.18 -7.55
#